data_18738e4465ab308ac9afd6dcd37b0da5
#
_entry.id   18738e4465ab308ac9afd6dcd37b0da5
#
_cell.length_a   1.000
_cell.length_b   1.000
_cell.length_c   1.000
_cell.angle_alpha   90.00
_cell.angle_beta   90.00
_cell.angle_gamma   90.00
#
_symmetry.space_group_name_H-M   'P 1'
#
loop_
_entity.id
_entity.type
_entity.pdbx_description
1 polymer ?
#
loop_
_entity_poly.entity_id
_entity_poly.type
_entity_poly.pdbx_seq_one_letter_code
_entity_poly.pdbx_strand_id
1 'polypeptide(L)'
;MAASQEPPPGEDSRRTHAAEIADALEQEIGAGTIPPGTKLIEEALAKRFGVSRGPVREALRILSRDDLVRIRPHLGACVPELTPKELSDLYEVRTALFAAAIRLFTLRLHNGELSEESIARYATFGKDLWAAKDAPAEQFARLSQSAARFIYKHCGNPVLHRHAERIDRQAFLFYVRFAKQDM
;
A
#
# COMPACT_ATOMS: atom_id res chain seq x y z
N MET A 1 49.47 5.52 -12.42
CA MET A 1 48.04 5.47 -12.78
C MET A 1 47.27 5.21 -11.49
N ALA A 2 46.67 6.23 -10.91
CA ALA A 2 45.88 6.12 -9.68
C ALA A 2 44.43 5.79 -10.14
N ALA A 3 43.92 4.63 -9.70
CA ALA A 3 42.53 4.25 -9.91
C ALA A 3 41.64 5.19 -9.07
N SER A 4 40.86 6.01 -9.73
CA SER A 4 39.82 6.83 -9.11
C SER A 4 38.75 5.89 -8.55
N GLN A 5 38.73 5.67 -7.23
CA GLN A 5 37.64 5.01 -6.54
C GLN A 5 36.46 6.00 -6.56
N GLU A 6 35.38 5.63 -7.25
CA GLU A 6 34.11 6.32 -7.10
C GLU A 6 33.65 6.28 -5.64
N PRO A 7 33.19 7.38 -5.06
CA PRO A 7 32.68 7.38 -3.71
C PRO A 7 31.48 6.43 -3.60
N PRO A 8 31.27 5.75 -2.46
CA PRO A 8 30.11 4.88 -2.27
C PRO A 8 28.82 5.69 -2.46
N PRO A 9 27.76 5.10 -3.05
CA PRO A 9 26.51 5.79 -3.28
C PRO A 9 26.01 6.41 -1.96
N GLY A 10 25.70 7.71 -2.01
CA GLY A 10 25.28 8.49 -0.84
C GLY A 10 24.01 7.91 -0.19
N GLU A 11 23.70 8.33 1.03
CA GLU A 11 22.48 7.87 1.77
C GLU A 11 21.21 8.10 0.99
N ASP A 12 21.15 9.11 0.15
CA ASP A 12 20.02 9.47 -0.70
C ASP A 12 19.77 8.42 -1.79
N SER A 13 20.81 7.91 -2.44
CA SER A 13 20.73 6.84 -3.44
C SER A 13 20.25 5.52 -2.83
N ARG A 14 20.66 5.20 -1.58
CA ARG A 14 20.22 3.98 -0.89
C ARG A 14 18.75 4.05 -0.47
N ARG A 15 18.27 5.24 -0.07
CA ARG A 15 16.86 5.48 0.26
C ARG A 15 15.97 5.34 -0.98
N THR A 16 16.42 5.86 -2.12
CA THR A 16 15.71 5.73 -3.40
C THR A 16 15.58 4.25 -3.81
N HIS A 17 16.68 3.49 -3.80
CA HIS A 17 16.63 2.06 -4.12
C HIS A 17 15.77 1.25 -3.13
N ALA A 18 15.78 1.58 -1.84
CA ALA A 18 14.95 0.89 -0.87
C ALA A 18 13.45 1.13 -1.12
N ALA A 19 13.06 2.36 -1.49
CA ALA A 19 11.68 2.68 -1.84
C ALA A 19 11.24 1.97 -3.12
N GLU A 20 12.07 1.99 -4.17
CA GLU A 20 11.80 1.30 -5.44
C GLU A 20 11.62 -0.21 -5.25
N ILE A 21 12.46 -0.85 -4.42
CA ILE A 21 12.34 -2.26 -4.09
C ILE A 21 11.06 -2.53 -3.29
N ALA A 22 10.73 -1.67 -2.33
CA ALA A 22 9.50 -1.79 -1.55
C ALA A 22 8.26 -1.70 -2.44
N ASP A 23 8.20 -0.72 -3.34
CA ASP A 23 7.10 -0.53 -4.28
C ASP A 23 6.96 -1.73 -5.24
N ALA A 24 8.06 -2.27 -5.75
CA ALA A 24 8.04 -3.45 -6.61
C ALA A 24 7.52 -4.68 -5.86
N LEU A 25 7.99 -4.91 -4.64
CA LEU A 25 7.53 -6.02 -3.80
C LEU A 25 6.06 -5.85 -3.38
N GLU A 26 5.62 -4.62 -3.05
CA GLU A 26 4.22 -4.33 -2.76
C GLU A 26 3.31 -4.69 -3.95
N GLN A 27 3.71 -4.30 -5.16
CA GLN A 27 2.97 -4.62 -6.38
C GLN A 27 2.88 -6.14 -6.61
N GLU A 28 3.97 -6.87 -6.41
CA GLU A 28 4.01 -8.33 -6.60
C GLU A 28 3.19 -9.09 -5.56
N ILE A 29 3.23 -8.64 -4.30
CA ILE A 29 2.38 -9.16 -3.23
C ILE A 29 0.90 -8.89 -3.56
N GLY A 30 0.59 -7.66 -4.00
CA GLY A 30 -0.77 -7.27 -4.39
C GLY A 30 -1.29 -8.00 -5.63
N ALA A 31 -0.43 -8.30 -6.59
CA ALA A 31 -0.79 -9.10 -7.77
C ALA A 31 -0.91 -10.61 -7.45
N GLY A 32 -0.47 -11.05 -6.25
CA GLY A 32 -0.41 -12.46 -5.87
C GLY A 32 0.75 -13.23 -6.48
N THR A 33 1.66 -12.57 -7.17
CA THR A 33 2.90 -13.17 -7.71
C THR A 33 3.80 -13.65 -6.59
N ILE A 34 3.82 -12.92 -5.46
CA ILE A 34 4.40 -13.36 -4.20
C ILE A 34 3.24 -13.73 -3.25
N PRO A 35 2.88 -15.01 -3.12
CA PRO A 35 1.77 -15.42 -2.27
C PRO A 35 2.10 -15.28 -0.78
N PRO A 36 1.10 -15.19 0.10
CA PRO A 36 1.30 -15.26 1.55
C PRO A 36 2.03 -16.53 1.98
N GLY A 37 2.70 -16.44 3.12
CA GLY A 37 3.60 -17.48 3.61
C GLY A 37 4.97 -17.49 2.93
N THR A 38 5.12 -16.80 1.77
CA THR A 38 6.39 -16.74 1.04
C THR A 38 7.48 -16.09 1.87
N LYS A 39 8.60 -16.78 2.04
CA LYS A 39 9.80 -16.23 2.67
C LYS A 39 10.51 -15.27 1.72
N LEU A 40 10.80 -14.06 2.20
CA LEU A 40 11.53 -13.02 1.49
C LEU A 40 12.99 -13.04 1.93
N ILE A 41 13.83 -13.76 1.16
CA ILE A 41 15.25 -13.97 1.49
C ILE A 41 16.07 -12.79 0.99
N GLU A 42 16.70 -12.04 1.93
CA GLU A 42 17.47 -10.81 1.63
C GLU A 42 18.51 -11.03 0.51
N GLU A 43 19.20 -12.17 0.54
CA GLU A 43 20.23 -12.50 -0.45
C GLU A 43 19.67 -12.71 -1.86
N ALA A 44 18.57 -13.45 -1.96
CA ALA A 44 17.91 -13.70 -3.24
C ALA A 44 17.33 -12.40 -3.83
N LEU A 45 16.74 -11.55 -3.00
CA LEU A 45 16.24 -10.25 -3.40
C LEU A 45 17.39 -9.31 -3.81
N ALA A 46 18.49 -9.26 -3.06
CA ALA A 46 19.66 -8.46 -3.41
C ALA A 46 20.22 -8.83 -4.79
N LYS A 47 20.34 -10.14 -5.07
CA LYS A 47 20.73 -10.64 -6.39
C LYS A 47 19.74 -10.25 -7.49
N ARG A 48 18.45 -10.39 -7.21
CA ARG A 48 17.38 -10.06 -8.17
C ARG A 48 17.35 -8.60 -8.56
N PHE A 49 17.50 -7.70 -7.57
CA PHE A 49 17.46 -6.25 -7.80
C PHE A 49 18.82 -5.63 -8.14
N GLY A 50 19.90 -6.44 -8.17
CA GLY A 50 21.24 -5.95 -8.50
C GLY A 50 21.83 -4.99 -7.46
N VAL A 51 21.46 -5.15 -6.18
CA VAL A 51 21.88 -4.28 -5.07
C VAL A 51 22.53 -5.06 -3.93
N SER A 52 23.14 -4.37 -2.97
CA SER A 52 23.59 -4.99 -1.73
C SER A 52 22.40 -5.34 -0.80
N ARG A 53 22.63 -6.15 0.25
CA ARG A 53 21.57 -6.53 1.22
C ARG A 53 21.00 -5.34 2.02
N GLY A 54 21.73 -4.22 2.13
CA GLY A 54 21.31 -3.05 2.90
C GLY A 54 20.00 -2.43 2.41
N PRO A 55 19.91 -2.00 1.15
CA PRO A 55 18.67 -1.49 0.55
C PRO A 55 17.50 -2.47 0.63
N VAL A 56 17.75 -3.77 0.44
CA VAL A 56 16.71 -4.81 0.56
C VAL A 56 16.16 -4.88 1.99
N ARG A 57 17.05 -4.88 2.98
CA ARG A 57 16.64 -4.90 4.39
C ARG A 57 15.80 -3.67 4.75
N GLU A 58 16.16 -2.49 4.24
CA GLU A 58 15.37 -1.28 4.47
C GLU A 58 14.03 -1.35 3.73
N ALA A 59 13.98 -1.87 2.50
CA ALA A 59 12.72 -2.11 1.79
C ALA A 59 11.79 -3.03 2.58
N LEU A 60 12.31 -4.15 3.11
CA LEU A 60 11.54 -5.07 3.94
C LEU A 60 11.04 -4.41 5.25
N ARG A 61 11.82 -3.48 5.83
CA ARG A 61 11.38 -2.68 6.98
C ARG A 61 10.26 -1.70 6.62
N ILE A 62 10.34 -1.06 5.45
CA ILE A 62 9.26 -0.20 4.93
C ILE A 62 7.97 -1.01 4.84
N LEU A 63 7.99 -2.15 4.17
CA LEU A 63 6.84 -3.03 4.03
C LEU A 63 6.34 -3.59 5.37
N SER A 64 7.25 -3.82 6.32
CA SER A 64 6.88 -4.31 7.65
C SER A 64 6.18 -3.25 8.51
N ARG A 65 6.46 -1.95 8.29
CA ARG A 65 5.73 -0.85 8.96
C ARG A 65 4.27 -0.78 8.52
N ASP A 66 4.00 -1.23 7.30
CA ASP A 66 2.65 -1.30 6.74
C ASP A 66 2.01 -2.69 6.91
N ASP A 67 2.64 -3.59 7.69
CA ASP A 67 2.22 -4.98 7.94
C ASP A 67 2.05 -5.83 6.66
N LEU A 68 2.66 -5.42 5.55
CA LEU A 68 2.68 -6.18 4.29
C LEU A 68 3.71 -7.30 4.33
N VAL A 69 4.70 -7.17 5.21
CA VAL A 69 5.75 -8.16 5.48
C VAL A 69 5.89 -8.31 6.99
N ARG A 70 6.01 -9.54 7.46
CA ARG A 70 6.32 -9.85 8.86
C ARG A 70 7.77 -10.23 8.99
N ILE A 71 8.54 -9.45 9.78
CA ILE A 71 9.94 -9.75 10.11
C ILE A 71 9.96 -10.45 11.46
N ARG A 72 10.54 -11.65 11.50
CA ARG A 72 10.74 -12.42 12.75
C ARG A 72 12.24 -12.55 13.03
N PRO A 73 12.70 -12.29 14.28
CA PRO A 73 14.08 -12.54 14.66
C PRO A 73 14.49 -13.97 14.30
N HIS A 74 15.67 -14.13 13.73
CA HIS A 74 16.26 -15.42 13.30
C HIS A 74 15.49 -16.21 12.22
N LEU A 75 14.24 -15.86 11.88
CA LEU A 75 13.42 -16.52 10.87
C LEU A 75 13.33 -15.74 9.55
N GLY A 76 13.80 -14.49 9.53
CA GLY A 76 13.77 -13.63 8.35
C GLY A 76 12.41 -12.94 8.14
N ALA A 77 12.17 -12.54 6.88
CA ALA A 77 10.97 -11.85 6.46
C ALA A 77 10.04 -12.79 5.68
N CYS A 78 8.73 -12.62 5.83
CA CYS A 78 7.72 -13.35 5.05
C CYS A 78 6.48 -12.49 4.81
N VAL A 79 5.75 -12.79 3.74
CA VAL A 79 4.41 -12.24 3.52
C VAL A 79 3.45 -12.88 4.53
N PRO A 80 2.69 -12.10 5.32
CA PRO A 80 1.80 -12.66 6.32
C PRO A 80 0.65 -13.45 5.67
N GLU A 81 0.22 -14.49 6.36
CA GLU A 81 -1.06 -15.15 6.11
C GLU A 81 -2.06 -14.59 7.11
N LEU A 82 -3.21 -14.11 6.63
CA LEU A 82 -4.30 -13.70 7.49
C LEU A 82 -5.35 -14.82 7.57
N THR A 83 -5.79 -15.09 8.78
CA THR A 83 -6.97 -15.91 9.01
C THR A 83 -8.23 -15.13 8.61
N PRO A 84 -9.36 -15.81 8.33
CA PRO A 84 -10.65 -15.13 8.08
C PRO A 84 -11.05 -14.17 9.19
N LYS A 85 -10.73 -14.50 10.45
CA LYS A 85 -10.99 -13.63 11.61
C LYS A 85 -10.15 -12.35 11.56
N GLU A 86 -8.83 -12.48 11.35
CA GLU A 86 -7.93 -11.31 11.22
C GLU A 86 -8.34 -10.41 10.06
N LEU A 87 -8.80 -10.99 8.96
CA LEU A 87 -9.32 -10.24 7.83
C LEU A 87 -10.61 -9.48 8.21
N SER A 88 -11.56 -10.12 8.89
CA SER A 88 -12.77 -9.45 9.39
C SER A 88 -12.43 -8.28 10.30
N ASP A 89 -11.52 -8.47 11.26
CA ASP A 89 -11.08 -7.42 12.18
C ASP A 89 -10.44 -6.24 11.45
N LEU A 90 -9.63 -6.54 10.42
CA LEU A 90 -9.02 -5.53 9.57
C LEU A 90 -10.08 -4.67 8.83
N TYR A 91 -11.12 -5.32 8.31
CA TYR A 91 -12.22 -4.63 7.63
C TYR A 91 -13.09 -3.81 8.59
N GLU A 92 -13.30 -4.24 9.83
CA GLU A 92 -13.99 -3.45 10.86
C GLU A 92 -13.24 -2.13 11.13
N VAL A 93 -11.92 -2.20 11.34
CA VAL A 93 -11.08 -1.01 11.55
C VAL A 93 -11.08 -0.13 10.31
N ARG A 94 -10.93 -0.71 9.11
CA ARG A 94 -10.98 0.00 7.83
C ARG A 94 -12.28 0.79 7.68
N THR A 95 -13.41 0.16 7.96
CA THR A 95 -14.74 0.78 7.85
C THR A 95 -14.89 1.95 8.82
N ALA A 96 -14.45 1.80 10.07
CA ALA A 96 -14.50 2.86 11.06
C ALA A 96 -13.65 4.08 10.66
N LEU A 97 -12.44 3.86 10.15
CA LEU A 97 -11.56 4.92 9.67
C LEU A 97 -12.13 5.61 8.42
N PHE A 98 -12.70 4.84 7.48
CA PHE A 98 -13.33 5.39 6.29
C PHE A 98 -14.56 6.25 6.65
N ALA A 99 -15.41 5.79 7.55
CA ALA A 99 -16.57 6.55 8.02
C ALA A 99 -16.15 7.88 8.68
N ALA A 100 -15.09 7.88 9.47
CA ALA A 100 -14.53 9.10 10.04
C ALA A 100 -13.95 10.03 8.96
N ALA A 101 -13.23 9.49 7.98
CA ALA A 101 -12.65 10.27 6.89
C ALA A 101 -13.70 10.91 6.00
N ILE A 102 -14.73 10.16 5.59
CA ILE A 102 -15.79 10.69 4.73
C ILE A 102 -16.59 11.79 5.46
N ARG A 103 -16.87 11.61 6.75
CA ARG A 103 -17.52 12.65 7.55
C ARG A 103 -16.72 13.96 7.57
N LEU A 104 -15.42 13.88 7.83
CA LEU A 104 -14.53 15.06 7.85
C LEU A 104 -14.41 15.68 6.45
N PHE A 105 -14.27 14.88 5.41
CA PHE A 105 -14.23 15.32 4.03
C PHE A 105 -15.51 16.09 3.65
N THR A 106 -16.68 15.53 4.00
CA THR A 106 -17.99 16.16 3.72
C THR A 106 -18.16 17.48 4.46
N LEU A 107 -17.69 17.58 5.71
CA LEU A 107 -17.70 18.85 6.45
C LEU A 107 -16.84 19.90 5.75
N ARG A 108 -15.64 19.55 5.30
CA ARG A 108 -14.75 20.46 4.57
C ARG A 108 -15.34 20.88 3.22
N LEU A 109 -16.00 19.95 2.52
CA LEU A 109 -16.71 20.25 1.28
C LEU A 109 -17.84 21.26 1.53
N HIS A 110 -18.64 21.04 2.57
CA HIS A 110 -19.74 21.94 2.96
C HIS A 110 -19.24 23.34 3.35
N ASN A 111 -18.11 23.41 4.04
CA ASN A 111 -17.50 24.67 4.48
C ASN A 111 -16.76 25.43 3.37
N GLY A 112 -16.68 24.89 2.15
CA GLY A 112 -15.91 25.49 1.05
C GLY A 112 -14.38 25.45 1.24
N GLU A 113 -13.87 24.52 2.05
CA GLU A 113 -12.43 24.39 2.35
C GLU A 113 -11.67 23.56 1.30
N LEU A 114 -12.35 22.97 0.33
CA LEU A 114 -11.75 22.19 -0.73
C LEU A 114 -11.61 23.04 -2.00
N SER A 115 -10.51 22.83 -2.74
CA SER A 115 -10.34 23.48 -4.04
C SER A 115 -11.35 22.95 -5.07
N GLU A 116 -11.67 23.78 -6.07
CA GLU A 116 -12.54 23.39 -7.19
C GLU A 116 -12.02 22.15 -7.91
N GLU A 117 -10.69 22.03 -8.09
CA GLU A 117 -10.05 20.85 -8.66
C GLU A 117 -10.33 19.58 -7.83
N SER A 118 -10.22 19.67 -6.50
CA SER A 118 -10.53 18.55 -5.60
C SER A 118 -12.00 18.15 -5.66
N ILE A 119 -12.91 19.10 -5.77
CA ILE A 119 -14.35 18.85 -5.90
C ILE A 119 -14.64 18.17 -7.25
N ALA A 120 -14.10 18.69 -8.34
CA ALA A 120 -14.25 18.10 -9.67
C ALA A 120 -13.71 16.67 -9.72
N ARG A 121 -12.54 16.43 -9.11
CA ARG A 121 -11.94 15.09 -9.03
C ARG A 121 -12.80 14.12 -8.23
N TYR A 122 -13.33 14.54 -7.09
CA TYR A 122 -14.25 13.73 -6.30
C TYR A 122 -15.52 13.35 -7.07
N ALA A 123 -16.12 14.30 -7.80
CA ALA A 123 -17.27 14.03 -8.64
C ALA A 123 -16.96 13.01 -9.77
N THR A 124 -15.73 13.05 -10.30
CA THR A 124 -15.27 12.07 -11.31
C THR A 124 -15.23 10.66 -10.74
N PHE A 125 -14.75 10.46 -9.51
CA PHE A 125 -14.76 9.12 -8.88
C PHE A 125 -16.17 8.53 -8.77
N GLY A 126 -17.17 9.35 -8.46
CA GLY A 126 -18.57 8.88 -8.40
C GLY A 126 -19.06 8.35 -9.77
N LYS A 127 -18.76 9.09 -10.85
CA LYS A 127 -19.08 8.67 -12.23
C LYS A 127 -18.34 7.40 -12.64
N ASP A 128 -17.04 7.35 -12.36
CA ASP A 128 -16.18 6.23 -12.73
C ASP A 128 -16.61 4.95 -12.00
N LEU A 129 -16.92 5.04 -10.70
CA LEU A 129 -17.43 3.91 -9.91
C LEU A 129 -18.77 3.41 -10.42
N TRP A 130 -19.67 4.34 -10.77
CA TRP A 130 -20.96 3.97 -11.35
C TRP A 130 -20.80 3.28 -12.71
N ALA A 131 -19.92 3.78 -13.56
CA ALA A 131 -19.62 3.18 -14.86
C ALA A 131 -18.96 1.78 -14.73
N ALA A 132 -18.19 1.57 -13.66
CA ALA A 132 -17.48 0.32 -13.38
C ALA A 132 -18.29 -0.67 -12.52
N LYS A 133 -19.57 -0.42 -12.23
CA LYS A 133 -20.40 -1.28 -11.34
C LYS A 133 -20.48 -2.75 -11.77
N ASP A 134 -20.41 -3.03 -13.07
CA ASP A 134 -20.47 -4.36 -13.67
C ASP A 134 -19.08 -4.85 -14.16
N ALA A 135 -18.00 -4.10 -13.81
CA ALA A 135 -16.63 -4.46 -14.16
C ALA A 135 -16.11 -5.63 -13.29
N PRO A 136 -15.02 -6.30 -13.71
CA PRO A 136 -14.38 -7.31 -12.87
C PRO A 136 -14.07 -6.77 -11.48
N ALA A 137 -14.29 -7.61 -10.45
CA ALA A 137 -14.16 -7.22 -9.04
C ALA A 137 -12.83 -6.54 -8.71
N GLU A 138 -11.72 -6.99 -9.32
CA GLU A 138 -10.40 -6.37 -9.16
C GLU A 138 -10.35 -4.93 -9.69
N GLN A 139 -10.94 -4.68 -10.85
CA GLN A 139 -10.98 -3.33 -11.44
C GLN A 139 -11.81 -2.38 -10.57
N PHE A 140 -12.99 -2.82 -10.14
CA PHE A 140 -13.85 -2.03 -9.24
C PHE A 140 -13.15 -1.74 -7.90
N ALA A 141 -12.47 -2.75 -7.33
CA ALA A 141 -11.74 -2.59 -6.08
C ALA A 141 -10.59 -1.57 -6.19
N ARG A 142 -9.81 -1.59 -7.27
CA ARG A 142 -8.75 -0.60 -7.53
C ARG A 142 -9.29 0.81 -7.62
N LEU A 143 -10.41 1.00 -8.30
CA LEU A 143 -11.05 2.29 -8.43
C LEU A 143 -11.61 2.78 -7.09
N SER A 144 -12.28 1.89 -6.33
CA SER A 144 -12.78 2.18 -4.98
C SER A 144 -11.64 2.56 -4.02
N GLN A 145 -10.51 1.85 -4.10
CA GLN A 145 -9.32 2.19 -3.32
C GLN A 145 -8.77 3.58 -3.68
N SER A 146 -8.72 3.91 -4.98
CA SER A 146 -8.26 5.22 -5.42
C SER A 146 -9.15 6.34 -4.91
N ALA A 147 -10.47 6.14 -4.91
CA ALA A 147 -11.43 7.08 -4.35
C ALA A 147 -11.30 7.23 -2.82
N ALA A 148 -11.10 6.11 -2.11
CA ALA A 148 -10.89 6.13 -0.66
C ALA A 148 -9.61 6.88 -0.28
N ARG A 149 -8.49 6.62 -0.97
CA ARG A 149 -7.22 7.33 -0.77
C ARG A 149 -7.35 8.83 -0.99
N PHE A 150 -8.13 9.23 -2.00
CA PHE A 150 -8.42 10.64 -2.24
C PHE A 150 -9.14 11.27 -1.04
N ILE A 151 -10.17 10.61 -0.51
CA ILE A 151 -10.91 11.07 0.67
C ILE A 151 -9.98 11.15 1.89
N TYR A 152 -9.15 10.14 2.15
CA TYR A 152 -8.19 10.17 3.26
C TYR A 152 -7.24 11.35 3.16
N LYS A 153 -6.71 11.62 1.97
CA LYS A 153 -5.78 12.73 1.71
C LYS A 153 -6.43 14.10 1.96
N HIS A 154 -7.71 14.24 1.66
CA HIS A 154 -8.43 15.53 1.71
C HIS A 154 -9.34 15.69 2.93
N CYS A 155 -9.38 14.72 3.85
CA CYS A 155 -10.22 14.79 5.04
C CYS A 155 -9.76 15.85 6.08
N GLY A 156 -8.57 16.43 5.92
CA GLY A 156 -8.04 17.46 6.81
C GLY A 156 -7.46 16.93 8.13
N ASN A 157 -7.37 15.62 8.32
CA ASN A 157 -6.79 15.00 9.50
C ASN A 157 -5.59 14.11 9.09
N PRO A 158 -4.34 14.61 9.23
CA PRO A 158 -3.15 13.87 8.79
C PRO A 158 -2.89 12.59 9.60
N VAL A 159 -3.37 12.51 10.84
CA VAL A 159 -3.25 11.30 11.66
C VAL A 159 -4.16 10.22 11.09
N LEU A 160 -5.44 10.57 10.88
CA LEU A 160 -6.40 9.65 10.27
C LEU A 160 -5.93 9.20 8.87
N HIS A 161 -5.48 10.13 8.02
CA HIS A 161 -4.96 9.82 6.68
C HIS A 161 -3.89 8.72 6.74
N ARG A 162 -2.84 8.93 7.54
CA ARG A 162 -1.72 7.98 7.66
C ARG A 162 -2.17 6.58 8.09
N HIS A 163 -3.05 6.48 9.10
CA HIS A 163 -3.51 5.19 9.59
C HIS A 163 -4.50 4.52 8.64
N ALA A 164 -5.41 5.29 8.05
CA ALA A 164 -6.39 4.78 7.10
C ALA A 164 -5.70 4.25 5.82
N GLU A 165 -4.72 4.96 5.31
CA GLU A 165 -3.96 4.55 4.12
C GLU A 165 -3.19 3.23 4.34
N ARG A 166 -2.61 3.05 5.53
CA ARG A 166 -1.94 1.80 5.92
C ARG A 166 -2.92 0.63 5.97
N ILE A 167 -4.04 0.79 6.67
CA ILE A 167 -5.07 -0.25 6.80
C ILE A 167 -5.71 -0.55 5.43
N ASP A 168 -5.96 0.48 4.62
CA ASP A 168 -6.56 0.31 3.29
C ASP A 168 -5.64 -0.47 2.34
N ARG A 169 -4.33 -0.23 2.38
CA ARG A 169 -3.34 -1.03 1.64
C ARG A 169 -3.38 -2.49 2.02
N GLN A 170 -3.34 -2.79 3.31
CA GLN A 170 -3.44 -4.14 3.82
C GLN A 170 -4.73 -4.83 3.34
N ALA A 171 -5.88 -4.21 3.60
CA ALA A 171 -7.19 -4.76 3.22
C ALA A 171 -7.29 -5.04 1.72
N PHE A 172 -6.77 -4.14 0.87
CA PHE A 172 -6.79 -4.30 -0.58
C PHE A 172 -5.97 -5.52 -1.04
N LEU A 173 -4.76 -5.70 -0.52
CA LEU A 173 -3.88 -6.82 -0.89
C LEU A 173 -4.54 -8.18 -0.58
N PHE A 174 -5.23 -8.27 0.56
CA PHE A 174 -5.95 -9.48 0.92
C PHE A 174 -7.24 -9.66 0.14
N TYR A 175 -7.97 -8.58 -0.17
CA TYR A 175 -9.18 -8.64 -0.99
C TYR A 175 -8.91 -9.20 -2.39
N VAL A 176 -7.94 -8.66 -3.11
CA VAL A 176 -7.60 -9.12 -4.47
C VAL A 176 -7.24 -10.60 -4.50
N ARG A 177 -6.65 -11.11 -3.42
CA ARG A 177 -6.33 -12.52 -3.29
C ARG A 177 -7.55 -13.40 -3.12
N PHE A 178 -8.48 -13.06 -2.20
CA PHE A 178 -9.69 -13.85 -1.97
C PHE A 178 -10.58 -13.85 -3.20
N ALA A 179 -10.71 -12.72 -3.89
CA ALA A 179 -11.45 -12.64 -5.14
C ALA A 179 -10.91 -13.55 -6.28
N LYS A 180 -9.63 -13.96 -6.20
CA LYS A 180 -9.01 -14.88 -7.17
C LYS A 180 -9.12 -16.37 -6.78
N GLN A 181 -9.44 -16.69 -5.53
CA GLN A 181 -9.59 -18.09 -5.08
C GLN A 181 -10.98 -18.67 -5.33
N ASP A 182 -11.99 -17.82 -5.51
CA ASP A 182 -13.38 -18.22 -5.74
C ASP A 182 -13.75 -18.32 -7.26
N MET A 183 -12.77 -18.19 -8.16
CA MET A 183 -12.91 -18.42 -9.61
C MET A 183 -12.16 -19.70 -10.03
#